data_8fcdd5e34a289b631950c0b8fa41ab89
#
_entry.id   8fcdd5e34a289b631950c0b8fa41ab89
#
_cell.length_a   1.000
_cell.length_b   1.000
_cell.length_c   1.000
_cell.angle_alpha   90.00
_cell.angle_beta   90.00
_cell.angle_gamma   90.00
#
_symmetry.space_group_name_H-M   'P 1'
#
loop_
_entity.id
_entity.type
_entity.pdbx_description
1 polymer ?
#
loop_
_entity_poly.entity_id
_entity_poly.type
_entity_poly.pdbx_seq_one_letter_code
_entity_poly.pdbx_strand_id
1 'polypeptide(L)'
;MTNSIKSVRPLDGYRLKLVFDDGYISELDFLPLVTAPHGPLEMPLKDEKFFQQVACDGFTINWPNSYDICPDVLRFWCERGRVCSRQETDSAFLEILAHKKEPASALHDKPKQ
;
A
#
# COMPACT_ATOMS: atom_id res chain seq x y z
N MET A 1 2.73 1.74 -15.95
CA MET A 1 3.76 2.13 -15.00
C MET A 1 3.50 1.52 -13.64
N THR A 2 4.52 1.00 -13.00
CA THR A 2 4.37 0.33 -11.73
C THR A 2 4.89 1.22 -10.60
N ASN A 3 4.35 1.00 -9.40
CA ASN A 3 4.80 1.70 -8.20
C ASN A 3 5.61 0.76 -7.30
N SER A 4 6.47 -0.05 -7.93
CA SER A 4 7.26 -1.02 -7.17
C SER A 4 8.14 -0.36 -6.14
N ILE A 5 8.29 -1.04 -5.00
CA ILE A 5 9.13 -0.57 -3.91
C ILE A 5 10.56 -1.04 -4.16
N LYS A 6 11.49 -0.11 -4.16
CA LYS A 6 12.90 -0.43 -4.33
C LYS A 6 13.56 -0.79 -3.01
N SER A 7 13.20 -0.08 -1.94
CA SER A 7 13.75 -0.38 -0.64
C SER A 7 12.82 0.11 0.46
N VAL A 8 12.98 -0.48 1.65
CA VAL A 8 12.23 -0.09 2.84
C VAL A 8 13.20 -0.03 4.02
N ARG A 9 12.97 0.93 4.90
CA ARG A 9 13.79 1.08 6.10
C ARG A 9 12.88 1.40 7.27
N PRO A 10 12.87 0.56 8.32
CA PRO A 10 12.08 0.88 9.51
C PRO A 10 12.72 2.05 10.27
N LEU A 11 11.87 2.91 10.76
CA LEU A 11 12.24 4.05 11.59
C LEU A 11 11.67 3.80 12.98
N ASP A 12 11.68 4.83 13.84
CA ASP A 12 11.13 4.69 15.18
C ASP A 12 9.64 4.42 15.14
N GLY A 13 9.17 3.60 16.09
CA GLY A 13 7.74 3.29 16.19
C GLY A 13 7.27 2.49 14.99
N TYR A 14 6.21 2.96 14.37
CA TYR A 14 5.62 2.28 13.21
C TYR A 14 5.82 3.07 11.92
N ARG A 15 6.90 3.83 11.85
CA ARG A 15 7.21 4.60 10.64
C ARG A 15 8.18 3.84 9.74
N LEU A 16 7.94 3.91 8.45
CA LEU A 16 8.80 3.30 7.46
C LEU A 16 9.21 4.35 6.43
N LYS A 17 10.46 4.27 5.99
CA LYS A 17 10.93 5.05 4.86
C LYS A 17 10.86 4.16 3.63
N LEU A 18 10.12 4.61 2.63
CA LEU A 18 9.89 3.85 1.41
C LEU A 18 10.55 4.57 0.24
N VAL A 19 11.28 3.79 -0.57
CA VAL A 19 11.87 4.31 -1.81
C VAL A 19 11.26 3.51 -2.94
N PHE A 20 10.62 4.22 -3.88
CA PHE A 20 9.98 3.61 -5.04
C PHE A 20 10.94 3.56 -6.22
N ASP A 21 10.67 2.69 -7.17
CA ASP A 21 11.55 2.51 -8.33
C ASP A 21 11.73 3.77 -9.16
N ASP A 22 10.74 4.66 -9.14
CA ASP A 22 10.83 5.91 -9.88
C ASP A 22 11.59 7.00 -9.12
N GLY A 23 12.15 6.66 -7.96
CA GLY A 23 12.91 7.62 -7.15
C GLY A 23 12.11 8.37 -6.12
N TYR A 24 10.79 8.17 -6.08
CA TYR A 24 9.95 8.81 -5.07
C TYR A 24 10.28 8.25 -3.69
N ILE A 25 10.49 9.13 -2.72
CA ILE A 25 10.87 8.75 -1.36
C ILE A 25 9.84 9.33 -0.40
N SER A 26 9.39 8.52 0.55
CA SER A 26 8.41 8.97 1.53
C SER A 26 8.61 8.27 2.86
N GLU A 27 8.30 8.97 3.94
CA GLU A 27 8.20 8.37 5.27
C GLU A 27 6.74 8.30 5.62
N LEU A 28 6.28 7.12 6.03
CA LEU A 28 4.88 6.90 6.30
C LEU A 28 4.73 6.26 7.67
N ASP A 29 3.78 6.79 8.45
CA ASP A 29 3.47 6.27 9.78
C ASP A 29 2.32 5.28 9.68
N PHE A 30 2.58 4.03 10.03
CA PHE A 30 1.60 2.96 9.94
C PHE A 30 0.78 2.79 11.21
N LEU A 31 0.88 3.73 12.16
CA LEU A 31 0.12 3.64 13.40
C LEU A 31 -1.38 3.44 13.17
N PRO A 32 -2.02 4.14 12.21
CA PRO A 32 -3.45 3.89 11.99
C PRO A 32 -3.76 2.45 11.56
N LEU A 33 -2.85 1.81 10.85
CA LEU A 33 -3.03 0.43 10.44
C LEU A 33 -2.92 -0.53 11.61
N VAL A 34 -1.89 -0.35 12.46
CA VAL A 34 -1.63 -1.28 13.55
C VAL A 34 -2.62 -1.12 14.70
N THR A 35 -3.25 0.04 14.83
CA THR A 35 -4.24 0.28 15.89
C THR A 35 -5.65 -0.15 15.48
N ALA A 36 -5.87 -0.43 14.18
CA ALA A 36 -7.17 -0.85 13.69
C ALA A 36 -6.99 -1.96 12.66
N PRO A 37 -6.45 -3.12 13.05
CA PRO A 37 -6.18 -4.19 12.08
C PRO A 37 -7.47 -4.77 11.52
N HIS A 38 -7.41 -5.15 10.25
CA HIS A 38 -8.57 -5.67 9.53
C HIS A 38 -8.61 -7.20 9.47
N GLY A 39 -7.60 -7.88 9.99
CA GLY A 39 -7.61 -9.33 9.97
C GLY A 39 -6.43 -9.91 10.72
N PRO A 40 -6.37 -11.24 10.80
CA PRO A 40 -5.34 -11.91 11.61
C PRO A 40 -3.92 -11.67 11.12
N LEU A 41 -3.73 -11.40 9.82
CA LEU A 41 -2.38 -11.16 9.31
C LEU A 41 -1.86 -9.77 9.69
N GLU A 42 -2.76 -8.82 9.97
CA GLU A 42 -2.35 -7.49 10.40
C GLU A 42 -2.13 -7.39 11.90
N MET A 43 -2.72 -8.28 12.68
CA MET A 43 -2.65 -8.19 14.13
C MET A 43 -1.22 -8.28 14.67
N PRO A 44 -0.32 -9.13 14.15
CA PRO A 44 1.04 -9.18 14.67
C PRO A 44 1.84 -7.89 14.46
N LEU A 45 1.44 -7.05 13.50
CA LEU A 45 2.14 -5.80 13.22
C LEU A 45 2.08 -4.83 14.40
N LYS A 46 1.15 -5.02 15.31
CA LYS A 46 1.06 -4.22 16.52
C LYS A 46 2.27 -4.38 17.41
N ASP A 47 2.95 -5.52 17.33
CA ASP A 47 4.22 -5.73 18.03
C ASP A 47 5.30 -5.00 17.24
N GLU A 48 5.88 -3.98 17.84
CA GLU A 48 6.87 -3.14 17.16
C GLU A 48 8.04 -3.94 16.64
N LYS A 49 8.49 -4.94 17.40
CA LYS A 49 9.61 -5.79 16.96
C LYS A 49 9.25 -6.57 15.71
N PHE A 50 8.04 -7.08 15.65
CA PHE A 50 7.58 -7.80 14.47
C PHE A 50 7.44 -6.82 13.30
N PHE A 51 6.88 -5.65 13.55
CA PHE A 51 6.71 -4.63 12.51
C PHE A 51 8.04 -4.26 11.87
N GLN A 52 9.09 -4.17 12.68
CA GLN A 52 10.41 -3.77 12.18
C GLN A 52 11.10 -4.87 11.38
N GLN A 53 10.54 -6.06 11.31
CA GLN A 53 11.08 -7.12 10.46
C GLN A 53 10.59 -7.01 9.02
N VAL A 54 9.99 -5.92 8.66
CA VAL A 54 9.55 -5.65 7.30
C VAL A 54 10.71 -5.78 6.31
N ALA A 55 10.41 -6.33 5.14
CA ALA A 55 11.41 -6.53 4.09
C ALA A 55 10.81 -6.09 2.76
N CYS A 56 11.69 -5.91 1.79
CA CYS A 56 11.29 -5.54 0.43
C CYS A 56 11.76 -6.65 -0.52
N ASP A 57 10.86 -7.11 -1.39
CA ASP A 57 11.17 -8.16 -2.34
C ASP A 57 11.40 -7.63 -3.75
N GLY A 58 11.55 -6.30 -3.90
CA GLY A 58 11.73 -5.67 -5.20
C GLY A 58 10.42 -5.32 -5.89
N PHE A 59 9.31 -5.69 -5.28
CA PHE A 59 7.98 -5.35 -5.76
C PHE A 59 7.21 -4.58 -4.71
N THR A 60 7.11 -5.14 -3.50
CA THR A 60 6.43 -4.46 -2.40
C THR A 60 7.08 -4.85 -1.08
N ILE A 61 6.53 -4.36 0.02
CA ILE A 61 7.00 -4.69 1.35
C ILE A 61 6.18 -5.84 1.91
N ASN A 62 6.84 -6.66 2.73
CA ASN A 62 6.17 -7.80 3.34
C ASN A 62 6.77 -8.09 4.71
N TRP A 63 6.08 -8.90 5.48
CA TRP A 63 6.48 -9.31 6.82
C TRP A 63 6.63 -10.82 6.90
N PRO A 64 7.27 -11.33 7.96
CA PRO A 64 7.56 -12.79 8.05
C PRO A 64 6.35 -13.69 7.98
N ASN A 65 5.15 -13.19 8.29
CA ASN A 65 3.92 -13.98 8.21
C ASN A 65 3.28 -13.93 6.82
N SER A 66 4.01 -13.45 5.82
CA SER A 66 3.55 -13.32 4.43
C SER A 66 2.53 -12.21 4.20
N TYR A 67 2.30 -11.37 5.20
CA TYR A 67 1.45 -10.19 4.98
C TYR A 67 2.20 -9.19 4.11
N ASP A 68 1.52 -8.67 3.11
CA ASP A 68 2.09 -7.63 2.26
C ASP A 68 1.03 -6.57 1.98
N ILE A 69 1.47 -5.45 1.43
CA ILE A 69 0.57 -4.35 1.05
C ILE A 69 0.86 -4.03 -0.41
N CYS A 70 -0.20 -3.92 -1.20
CA CYS A 70 -0.07 -3.59 -2.62
C CYS A 70 0.74 -2.30 -2.79
N PRO A 71 1.73 -2.27 -3.68
CA PRO A 71 2.55 -1.07 -3.85
C PRO A 71 1.74 0.13 -4.34
N ASP A 72 0.68 -0.09 -5.12
CA ASP A 72 -0.18 1.02 -5.54
C ASP A 72 -0.90 1.65 -4.34
N VAL A 73 -1.31 0.82 -3.38
CA VAL A 73 -1.92 1.32 -2.15
C VAL A 73 -0.92 2.13 -1.35
N LEU A 74 0.31 1.61 -1.22
CA LEU A 74 1.37 2.33 -0.51
C LEU A 74 1.65 3.68 -1.15
N ARG A 75 1.74 3.73 -2.49
CA ARG A 75 1.97 4.98 -3.18
C ARG A 75 0.84 5.97 -2.94
N PHE A 76 -0.40 5.51 -2.98
CA PHE A 76 -1.54 6.34 -2.69
C PHE A 76 -1.46 6.94 -1.29
N TRP A 77 -1.16 6.12 -0.29
CA TRP A 77 -1.01 6.59 1.08
C TRP A 77 0.12 7.60 1.22
N CYS A 78 1.25 7.33 0.57
CA CYS A 78 2.40 8.24 0.63
C CYS A 78 2.06 9.60 0.02
N GLU A 79 1.36 9.60 -1.11
CA GLU A 79 0.98 10.85 -1.76
C GLU A 79 -0.05 11.62 -0.95
N ARG A 80 -0.86 10.92 -0.15
CA ARG A 80 -1.79 11.56 0.77
C ARG A 80 -1.11 12.01 2.05
N GLY A 81 0.09 11.50 2.32
CA GLY A 81 0.83 11.84 3.52
C GLY A 81 0.43 11.05 4.75
N ARG A 82 -0.43 10.03 4.61
CA ARG A 82 -0.89 9.22 5.72
C ARG A 82 -1.47 7.90 5.25
N VAL A 83 -1.47 6.91 6.14
CA VAL A 83 -2.20 5.67 5.91
C VAL A 83 -3.69 6.02 5.95
N CYS A 84 -4.40 5.70 4.88
CA CYS A 84 -5.82 6.00 4.76
C CYS A 84 -6.66 4.84 5.26
N SER A 85 -7.92 5.12 5.60
CA SER A 85 -8.85 4.08 6.00
C SER A 85 -9.10 3.14 4.83
N ARG A 86 -9.60 1.94 5.13
CA ARG A 86 -9.95 0.99 4.09
C ARG A 86 -10.99 1.58 3.14
N GLN A 87 -11.97 2.28 3.69
CA GLN A 87 -13.02 2.89 2.89
C GLN A 87 -12.46 3.95 1.94
N GLU A 88 -11.57 4.80 2.43
CA GLU A 88 -10.93 5.82 1.60
C GLU A 88 -10.11 5.20 0.48
N THR A 89 -9.35 4.17 0.82
CA THR A 89 -8.49 3.48 -0.14
C THR A 89 -9.32 2.81 -1.23
N ASP A 90 -10.35 2.08 -0.83
CA ASP A 90 -11.20 1.36 -1.78
C ASP A 90 -11.93 2.32 -2.71
N SER A 91 -12.44 3.42 -2.18
CA SER A 91 -13.14 4.42 -3.00
C SER A 91 -12.23 5.04 -4.04
N ALA A 92 -11.01 5.39 -3.65
CA ALA A 92 -10.05 5.98 -4.57
C ALA A 92 -9.67 4.99 -5.68
N PHE A 93 -9.49 3.73 -5.32
CA PHE A 93 -9.10 2.72 -6.30
C PHE A 93 -10.22 2.38 -7.26
N LEU A 94 -11.46 2.42 -6.79
CA LEU A 94 -12.61 2.22 -7.68
C LEU A 94 -12.66 3.32 -8.74
N GLU A 95 -12.41 4.56 -8.36
CA GLU A 95 -12.36 5.66 -9.32
C GLU A 95 -11.24 5.48 -10.34
N ILE A 96 -10.06 5.08 -9.87
CA ILE A 96 -8.92 4.86 -10.76
C ILE A 96 -9.23 3.75 -11.75
N LEU A 97 -9.81 2.66 -11.28
CA LEU A 97 -10.14 1.54 -12.15
C LEU A 97 -11.21 1.92 -13.17
N ALA A 98 -12.18 2.73 -12.77
CA ALA A 98 -13.21 3.19 -13.69
C ALA A 98 -12.59 4.02 -14.82
N HIS A 99 -11.66 4.91 -14.49
CA HIS A 99 -10.96 5.71 -15.49
C HIS A 99 -10.13 4.86 -16.43
N LYS A 100 -9.47 3.85 -15.91
CA LYS A 100 -8.63 2.98 -16.72
C LYS A 100 -9.43 2.14 -17.70
N LYS A 101 -10.67 1.82 -17.36
CA LYS A 101 -11.51 0.99 -18.22
C LYS A 101 -12.16 1.75 -19.34
N GLU A 102 -12.30 3.04 -19.20
CA GLU A 102 -13.06 3.83 -20.16
C GLU A 102 -12.52 3.78 -21.58
N PRO A 103 -11.28 3.97 -21.82
CA PRO A 103 -10.80 4.05 -23.21
C PRO A 103 -10.81 2.73 -23.93
N ALA A 104 -10.85 1.69 -23.25
CA ALA A 104 -10.76 0.40 -23.90
C ALA A 104 -12.12 -0.03 -24.38
N SER A 105 -12.18 0.18 -24.47
CA SER A 105 -12.94 -0.32 -24.61
C SER A 105 -13.89 -0.49 -24.78
N ALA A 106 -13.87 -0.21 -25.12
CA ALA A 106 -14.60 -0.16 -24.98
C ALA A 106 -15.19 -0.85 -25.22
N LEU A 107 -14.80 -1.11 -25.38
CA LEU A 107 -15.34 -1.59 -25.34
C LEU A 107 -15.95 -2.38 -25.07
N HIS A 108 -15.91 -2.69 -25.06
CA HIS A 108 -16.60 -3.19 -24.49
C HIS A 108 -17.29 -3.58 -24.03
N ASP A 109 -17.14 -3.75 -24.23
CA ASP A 109 -17.91 -3.86 -23.60
C ASP A 109 -18.74 -4.02 -23.35
N LYS A 110 -18.93 -3.99 -23.54
CA LYS A 110 -19.72 -3.77 -23.01
C LYS A 110 -20.52 -3.94 -22.57
N PRO A 111 -20.59 -3.98 -22.69
CA PRO A 111 -21.31 -3.84 -22.10
C PRO A 111 -22.00 -3.83 -21.62
N LYS A 112 -21.95 -3.84 -21.52
CA LYS A 112 -22.46 -3.59 -20.82
C LYS A 112 -22.96 -3.64 -20.16
N GLN A 113 -22.56 -3.74 -20.22
CA GLN A 113 -22.83 -3.46 -19.51
C GLN A 113 -23.18 -3.32 -19.06
#